data_dadd8b38d5629612ed4bb9e944212239
#
_entry.id   dadd8b38d5629612ed4bb9e944212239
#
_cell.length_a   1.000
_cell.length_b   1.000
_cell.length_c   1.000
_cell.angle_alpha   90.00
_cell.angle_beta   90.00
_cell.angle_gamma   90.00
#
_symmetry.space_group_name_H-M   'P 1'
#
loop_
_entity.id
_entity.type
_entity.pdbx_description
1 polymer ?
#
loop_
_entity_poly.entity_id
_entity_poly.type
_entity_poly.pdbx_seq_one_letter_code
_entity_poly.pdbx_strand_id
1 'polypeptide(L)'
;LHALAVLIYEYLLYRHPLKGGKYYGQIDEVEEENLMMGSKALFVEHPTDNSNRNFKREYGDNLEKFKPWTDLSKTPYTITGPYLKELFEQAFIKGLHNPIERPTADTWEQALIKTNDLKLQCSNFKCEQKWFIYNNTKDTKCPFCGTKYAHSIPVLDFYYQFKPNVWKPEN
;
A
#
# COMPACT_ATOMS: atom_id res chain seq x y z
N LEU A 1 4.44 -16.93 -3.36
CA LEU A 1 4.71 -15.48 -3.30
C LEU A 1 3.43 -14.64 -3.39
N HIS A 2 2.39 -15.07 -4.16
CA HIS A 2 1.11 -14.33 -4.23
C HIS A 2 0.44 -14.21 -2.86
N ALA A 3 0.29 -15.31 -2.13
CA ALA A 3 -0.32 -15.31 -0.80
C ALA A 3 0.43 -14.40 0.20
N LEU A 4 1.76 -14.30 0.09
CA LEU A 4 2.55 -13.39 0.92
C LEU A 4 2.17 -11.93 0.64
N ALA A 5 2.05 -11.55 -0.64
CA ALA A 5 1.64 -10.19 -1.02
C ALA A 5 0.22 -9.86 -0.53
N VAL A 6 -0.72 -10.82 -0.67
CA VAL A 6 -2.09 -10.68 -0.14
C VAL A 6 -2.07 -10.48 1.36
N LEU A 7 -1.34 -11.32 2.10
CA LEU A 7 -1.24 -11.25 3.56
C LEU A 7 -0.69 -9.90 4.03
N ILE A 8 0.40 -9.43 3.42
CA ILE A 8 0.99 -8.12 3.76
C ILE A 8 -0.01 -6.99 3.49
N TYR A 9 -0.69 -7.05 2.35
CA TYR A 9 -1.68 -6.04 1.97
C TYR A 9 -2.87 -6.01 2.96
N GLU A 10 -3.44 -7.17 3.29
CA GLU A 10 -4.56 -7.30 4.23
C GLU A 10 -4.17 -6.86 5.64
N TYR A 11 -2.95 -7.19 6.09
CA TYR A 11 -2.47 -6.80 7.41
C TYR A 11 -2.31 -5.29 7.55
N LEU A 12 -1.88 -4.61 6.48
CA LEU A 12 -1.66 -3.15 6.51
C LEU A 12 -2.95 -2.35 6.25
N LEU A 13 -3.82 -2.84 5.37
CA LEU A 13 -4.95 -2.07 4.86
C LEU A 13 -6.30 -2.63 5.26
N TYR A 14 -6.33 -3.79 5.93
CA TYR A 14 -7.54 -4.45 6.42
C TYR A 14 -8.58 -4.74 5.32
N ARG A 15 -8.13 -4.94 4.10
CA ARG A 15 -8.95 -5.28 2.95
C ARG A 15 -8.19 -6.15 1.97
N HIS A 16 -8.92 -6.96 1.21
CA HIS A 16 -8.30 -7.84 0.22
C HIS A 16 -7.93 -7.06 -1.06
N PRO A 17 -6.75 -7.29 -1.67
CA PRO A 17 -6.28 -6.52 -2.83
C PRO A 17 -7.09 -6.74 -4.10
N LEU A 18 -7.85 -7.84 -4.21
CA LEU A 18 -8.64 -8.17 -5.40
C LEU A 18 -10.14 -8.10 -5.17
N LYS A 19 -10.63 -8.01 -3.91
CA LYS A 19 -12.05 -7.88 -3.58
C LYS A 19 -12.47 -6.42 -3.60
N GLY A 20 -12.86 -5.94 -4.75
CA GLY A 20 -13.33 -4.58 -4.96
C GLY A 20 -14.80 -4.50 -5.39
N GLY A 21 -15.14 -3.43 -6.10
CA GLY A 21 -16.50 -3.17 -6.54
C GLY A 21 -17.11 -4.28 -7.40
N LYS A 22 -16.29 -5.00 -8.16
CA LYS A 22 -16.76 -6.13 -8.98
C LYS A 22 -17.12 -7.36 -8.13
N TYR A 23 -16.38 -7.59 -7.03
CA TYR A 23 -16.56 -8.75 -6.17
C TYR A 23 -17.86 -8.70 -5.35
N TYR A 24 -18.23 -7.51 -4.87
CA TYR A 24 -19.38 -7.36 -3.98
C TYR A 24 -20.73 -7.27 -4.69
N GLY A 25 -20.81 -7.66 -5.99
CA GLY A 25 -22.05 -7.84 -6.74
C GLY A 25 -22.80 -9.12 -6.36
N GLN A 26 -23.96 -9.34 -6.98
CA GLN A 26 -24.56 -10.67 -7.02
C GLN A 26 -23.79 -11.47 -8.08
N ILE A 27 -22.86 -12.29 -7.63
CA ILE A 27 -22.01 -13.14 -8.45
C ILE A 27 -22.18 -14.60 -7.99
N ASP A 28 -22.05 -15.54 -8.93
CA ASP A 28 -21.99 -16.95 -8.61
C ASP A 28 -20.56 -17.36 -8.19
N GLU A 29 -20.42 -18.60 -7.71
CA GLU A 29 -19.14 -19.14 -7.24
C GLU A 29 -18.06 -19.14 -8.33
N VAL A 30 -18.42 -19.39 -9.58
CA VAL A 30 -17.49 -19.42 -10.71
C VAL A 30 -16.97 -18.01 -11.01
N GLU A 31 -17.85 -17.02 -10.97
CA GLU A 31 -17.47 -15.63 -11.15
C GLU A 31 -16.61 -15.14 -9.97
N GLU A 32 -16.95 -15.53 -8.75
CA GLU A 32 -16.14 -15.24 -7.56
C GLU A 32 -14.70 -15.76 -7.72
N GLU A 33 -14.54 -17.03 -8.12
CA GLU A 33 -13.22 -17.63 -8.34
C GLU A 33 -12.45 -16.90 -9.45
N ASN A 34 -13.11 -16.54 -10.55
CA ASN A 34 -12.51 -15.78 -11.65
C ASN A 34 -12.03 -14.40 -11.23
N LEU A 35 -12.75 -13.71 -10.36
CA LEU A 35 -12.39 -12.38 -9.84
C LEU A 35 -11.28 -12.45 -8.79
N MET A 36 -11.15 -13.58 -8.09
CA MET A 36 -10.15 -13.75 -7.02
C MET A 36 -8.82 -14.33 -7.53
N MET A 37 -8.87 -15.32 -8.40
CA MET A 37 -7.71 -16.09 -8.84
C MET A 37 -7.63 -16.29 -10.35
N GLY A 38 -8.70 -16.02 -11.08
CA GLY A 38 -8.82 -16.26 -12.50
C GLY A 38 -8.46 -15.05 -13.38
N SER A 39 -8.84 -15.14 -14.64
CA SER A 39 -8.49 -14.16 -15.68
C SER A 39 -9.12 -12.77 -15.48
N LYS A 40 -10.16 -12.68 -14.66
CA LYS A 40 -10.87 -11.42 -14.35
C LYS A 40 -10.37 -10.71 -13.09
N ALA A 41 -9.39 -11.31 -12.40
CA ALA A 41 -8.78 -10.71 -11.22
C ALA A 41 -8.14 -9.36 -11.55
N LEU A 42 -8.46 -8.33 -10.74
CA LEU A 42 -7.99 -6.97 -10.97
C LEU A 42 -7.68 -6.30 -9.63
N PHE A 43 -6.51 -5.71 -9.53
CA PHE A 43 -6.08 -4.99 -8.34
C PHE A 43 -7.00 -3.79 -8.03
N VAL A 44 -7.46 -3.70 -6.79
CA VAL A 44 -8.39 -2.63 -6.35
C VAL A 44 -7.78 -1.22 -6.43
N GLU A 45 -6.46 -1.11 -6.33
CA GLU A 45 -5.73 0.16 -6.45
C GLU A 45 -5.00 0.28 -7.81
N HIS A 46 -5.51 -0.40 -8.85
CA HIS A 46 -4.90 -0.34 -10.17
C HIS A 46 -4.84 1.12 -10.65
N PRO A 47 -3.67 1.63 -11.15
CA PRO A 47 -3.47 3.05 -11.40
C PRO A 47 -4.33 3.61 -12.53
N THR A 48 -4.68 2.79 -13.51
CA THR A 48 -5.44 3.21 -14.72
C THR A 48 -6.80 2.56 -14.84
N ASP A 49 -7.00 1.34 -14.34
CA ASP A 49 -8.29 0.65 -14.36
C ASP A 49 -8.98 0.73 -13.00
N ASN A 50 -9.94 1.63 -12.88
CA ASN A 50 -10.69 1.86 -11.66
C ASN A 50 -11.93 0.98 -11.51
N SER A 51 -12.20 0.06 -12.45
CA SER A 51 -13.43 -0.72 -12.48
C SER A 51 -13.61 -1.68 -11.28
N ASN A 52 -12.52 -2.05 -10.59
CA ASN A 52 -12.56 -2.84 -9.37
C ASN A 52 -12.22 -2.02 -8.11
N ARG A 53 -12.10 -0.70 -8.22
CA ARG A 53 -11.77 0.13 -7.05
C ARG A 53 -12.85 0.00 -5.98
N ASN A 54 -12.41 -0.04 -4.72
CA ASN A 54 -13.34 0.02 -3.60
C ASN A 54 -13.99 1.40 -3.55
N PHE A 55 -15.25 1.47 -3.96
CA PHE A 55 -16.10 2.62 -3.67
C PHE A 55 -16.62 2.49 -2.22
N LYS A 56 -17.02 3.60 -1.62
CA LYS A 56 -17.92 3.58 -0.47
C LYS A 56 -19.16 2.77 -0.87
N ARG A 57 -19.13 1.49 -0.62
CA ARG A 57 -20.32 0.68 -0.78
C ARG A 57 -21.10 0.80 0.50
N GLU A 58 -22.33 1.16 0.36
CA GLU A 58 -23.32 0.98 1.39
C GLU A 58 -23.46 -0.52 1.64
N TYR A 59 -22.74 -1.02 2.62
CA TYR A 59 -22.91 -2.39 3.11
C TYR A 59 -24.18 -2.45 3.97
N GLY A 60 -25.35 -2.05 3.43
CA GLY A 60 -26.62 -2.12 4.14
C GLY A 60 -26.54 -1.90 5.67
N ASP A 61 -27.47 -2.42 6.42
CA ASP A 61 -27.55 -2.29 7.89
C ASP A 61 -26.41 -2.99 8.68
N ASN A 62 -25.54 -3.73 8.00
CA ASN A 62 -24.39 -4.42 8.61
C ASN A 62 -23.08 -3.59 8.60
N LEU A 63 -23.09 -2.35 8.13
CA LEU A 63 -21.92 -1.51 8.02
C LEU A 63 -21.20 -1.27 9.36
N GLU A 64 -21.97 -1.17 10.43
CA GLU A 64 -21.46 -1.01 11.81
C GLU A 64 -20.54 -2.17 12.24
N LYS A 65 -20.81 -3.39 11.75
CA LYS A 65 -20.05 -4.59 12.09
C LYS A 65 -18.64 -4.60 11.48
N PHE A 66 -18.41 -3.82 10.41
CA PHE A 66 -17.18 -3.82 9.64
C PHE A 66 -16.38 -2.51 9.75
N LYS A 67 -16.82 -1.54 10.55
CA LYS A 67 -16.00 -0.41 10.94
C LYS A 67 -14.90 -0.87 11.92
N PRO A 68 -13.66 -0.45 11.73
CA PRO A 68 -13.14 0.59 10.83
C PRO A 68 -12.71 0.09 9.45
N TRP A 69 -12.88 -1.18 9.14
CA TRP A 69 -12.31 -1.88 7.98
C TRP A 69 -12.82 -1.39 6.62
N THR A 70 -14.01 -0.81 6.60
CA THR A 70 -14.65 -0.29 5.40
C THR A 70 -14.42 1.21 5.17
N ASP A 71 -13.84 1.90 6.13
CA ASP A 71 -13.54 3.33 6.01
C ASP A 71 -12.17 3.53 5.36
N LEU A 72 -12.17 3.69 4.04
CA LEU A 72 -10.95 3.92 3.26
C LEU A 72 -10.19 5.19 3.68
N SER A 73 -10.85 6.13 4.36
CA SER A 73 -10.17 7.33 4.89
C SER A 73 -9.26 7.02 6.07
N LYS A 74 -9.54 5.95 6.81
CA LYS A 74 -8.71 5.49 7.94
C LYS A 74 -7.52 4.64 7.49
N THR A 75 -7.64 3.96 6.36
CA THR A 75 -6.58 3.14 5.77
C THR A 75 -6.38 3.47 4.28
N PRO A 76 -6.05 4.72 3.92
CA PRO A 76 -5.82 5.07 2.53
C PRO A 76 -4.60 4.32 1.99
N TYR A 77 -4.62 3.96 0.70
CA TYR A 77 -3.51 3.22 0.08
C TYR A 77 -2.16 3.94 0.21
N THR A 78 -2.18 5.26 0.31
CA THR A 78 -0.97 6.08 0.49
C THR A 78 -0.21 5.83 1.79
N ILE A 79 -0.82 5.16 2.78
CA ILE A 79 -0.12 4.81 4.05
C ILE A 79 0.95 3.73 3.86
N THR A 80 0.91 2.99 2.75
CA THR A 80 1.89 1.94 2.45
C THR A 80 3.28 2.48 2.15
N GLY A 81 3.39 3.77 1.83
CA GLY A 81 4.65 4.37 1.43
C GLY A 81 5.11 3.98 0.02
N PRO A 82 6.20 4.57 -0.47
CA PRO A 82 6.63 4.38 -1.85
C PRO A 82 7.10 2.94 -2.13
N TYR A 83 7.88 2.35 -1.23
CA TYR A 83 8.50 1.04 -1.45
C TYR A 83 7.47 -0.10 -1.49
N LEU A 84 6.53 -0.14 -0.54
CA LEU A 84 5.49 -1.16 -0.54
C LEU A 84 4.48 -0.95 -1.66
N LYS A 85 4.18 0.30 -2.01
CA LYS A 85 3.32 0.61 -3.14
C LYS A 85 3.86 0.00 -4.43
N GLU A 86 5.14 0.17 -4.71
CA GLU A 86 5.81 -0.39 -5.89
C GLU A 86 5.70 -1.92 -5.93
N LEU A 87 5.93 -2.59 -4.80
CA LEU A 87 5.84 -4.04 -4.72
C LEU A 87 4.39 -4.57 -4.83
N PHE A 88 3.40 -3.85 -4.30
CA PHE A 88 2.01 -4.20 -4.51
C PHE A 88 1.61 -4.07 -5.99
N GLU A 89 2.03 -3.01 -6.66
CA GLU A 89 1.80 -2.85 -8.11
C GLU A 89 2.53 -3.95 -8.90
N GLN A 90 3.75 -4.31 -8.53
CA GLN A 90 4.45 -5.43 -9.13
C GLN A 90 3.71 -6.76 -8.90
N ALA A 91 3.28 -7.04 -7.67
CA ALA A 91 2.63 -8.30 -7.32
C ALA A 91 1.24 -8.47 -7.95
N PHE A 92 0.43 -7.39 -7.95
CA PHE A 92 -0.99 -7.45 -8.30
C PHE A 92 -1.32 -6.86 -9.69
N ILE A 93 -0.33 -6.38 -10.43
CA ILE A 93 -0.48 -5.97 -11.82
C ILE A 93 0.40 -6.87 -12.70
N LYS A 94 1.72 -6.74 -12.60
CA LYS A 94 2.65 -7.52 -13.44
C LYS A 94 2.63 -9.01 -13.06
N GLY A 95 2.73 -9.31 -11.77
CA GLY A 95 2.82 -10.66 -11.22
C GLY A 95 1.48 -11.36 -11.00
N LEU A 96 0.34 -10.69 -11.26
CA LEU A 96 -0.98 -11.27 -11.01
C LEU A 96 -1.17 -12.56 -11.81
N HIS A 97 -0.95 -12.48 -13.11
CA HIS A 97 -1.05 -13.60 -14.05
C HIS A 97 0.32 -14.14 -14.51
N ASN A 98 1.42 -13.52 -14.05
CA ASN A 98 2.78 -13.97 -14.36
C ASN A 98 3.58 -14.22 -13.07
N PRO A 99 3.64 -15.49 -12.57
CA PRO A 99 4.30 -15.79 -11.30
C PRO A 99 5.78 -15.42 -11.22
N ILE A 100 6.49 -15.31 -12.35
CA ILE A 100 7.92 -14.98 -12.41
C ILE A 100 8.15 -13.51 -12.04
N GLU A 101 7.19 -12.64 -12.34
CA GLU A 101 7.26 -11.21 -12.04
C GLU A 101 6.95 -10.87 -10.58
N ARG A 102 6.56 -11.85 -9.76
CA ARG A 102 6.19 -11.61 -8.36
C ARG A 102 7.41 -11.30 -7.51
N PRO A 103 7.34 -10.28 -6.64
CA PRO A 103 8.43 -9.97 -5.70
C PRO A 103 8.77 -11.19 -4.84
N THR A 104 10.05 -11.39 -4.57
CA THR A 104 10.53 -12.44 -3.66
C THR A 104 10.27 -12.07 -2.20
N ALA A 105 10.37 -13.04 -1.29
CA ALA A 105 10.25 -12.78 0.15
C ALA A 105 11.33 -11.80 0.64
N ASP A 106 12.55 -11.93 0.15
CA ASP A 106 13.65 -11.02 0.45
C ASP A 106 13.35 -9.59 -0.02
N THR A 107 12.80 -9.42 -1.22
CA THR A 107 12.38 -8.10 -1.73
C THR A 107 11.32 -7.45 -0.83
N TRP A 108 10.36 -8.24 -0.33
CA TRP A 108 9.36 -7.75 0.63
C TRP A 108 10.00 -7.36 1.96
N GLU A 109 10.92 -8.17 2.50
CA GLU A 109 11.65 -7.86 3.73
C GLU A 109 12.38 -6.53 3.62
N GLN A 110 13.17 -6.33 2.56
CA GLN A 110 13.90 -5.09 2.33
C GLN A 110 12.97 -3.88 2.19
N ALA A 111 11.86 -4.02 1.50
CA ALA A 111 10.88 -2.93 1.37
C ALA A 111 10.18 -2.59 2.70
N LEU A 112 9.89 -3.59 3.52
CA LEU A 112 9.32 -3.40 4.87
C LEU A 112 10.29 -2.65 5.78
N ILE A 113 11.59 -3.02 5.78
CA ILE A 113 12.65 -2.33 6.52
C ILE A 113 12.73 -0.88 6.07
N LYS A 114 12.91 -0.63 4.78
CA LYS A 114 12.96 0.74 4.21
C LYS A 114 11.70 1.56 4.52
N THR A 115 10.54 0.93 4.49
CA THR A 115 9.27 1.61 4.81
C THR A 115 9.19 1.97 6.30
N ASN A 116 9.68 1.09 7.19
CA ASN A 116 9.74 1.39 8.61
C ASN A 116 10.64 2.61 8.91
N ASP A 117 11.71 2.80 8.15
CA ASP A 117 12.63 3.94 8.29
C ASP A 117 11.99 5.27 7.85
N LEU A 118 10.92 5.22 7.03
CA LEU A 118 10.13 6.40 6.64
C LEU A 118 9.05 6.79 7.67
N LYS A 119 9.04 6.18 8.84
CA LYS A 119 8.00 6.42 9.84
C LYS A 119 8.24 7.72 10.61
N LEU A 120 7.26 8.61 10.60
CA LEU A 120 7.27 9.88 11.33
C LEU A 120 6.14 9.96 12.35
N GLN A 121 6.41 10.65 13.45
CA GLN A 121 5.38 10.96 14.43
C GLN A 121 4.55 12.15 13.95
N CYS A 122 3.23 12.04 14.01
CA CYS A 122 2.33 13.14 13.67
C CYS A 122 2.50 14.31 14.65
N SER A 123 2.63 15.53 14.11
CA SER A 123 2.75 16.76 14.93
C SER A 123 1.45 17.12 15.65
N ASN A 124 0.32 16.54 15.27
CA ASN A 124 -0.96 16.71 15.96
C ASN A 124 -1.12 15.63 17.03
N PHE A 125 -1.01 16.05 18.31
CA PHE A 125 -1.14 15.12 19.46
C PHE A 125 -2.54 14.51 19.60
N LYS A 126 -3.58 15.09 18.95
CA LYS A 126 -4.94 14.56 18.89
C LYS A 126 -5.14 13.56 17.75
N CYS A 127 -4.13 13.33 16.90
CA CYS A 127 -4.22 12.35 15.83
C CYS A 127 -4.27 10.93 16.41
N GLU A 128 -5.33 10.20 16.11
CA GLU A 128 -5.52 8.82 16.62
C GLU A 128 -4.40 7.87 16.20
N GLN A 129 -3.89 8.03 14.97
CA GLN A 129 -2.87 7.15 14.41
C GLN A 129 -1.45 7.44 14.91
N LYS A 130 -1.18 8.63 15.40
CA LYS A 130 0.11 9.10 15.97
C LYS A 130 1.31 8.98 15.04
N TRP A 131 1.42 7.95 14.20
CA TRP A 131 2.53 7.68 13.29
C TRP A 131 2.03 7.52 11.86
N PHE A 132 2.86 7.90 10.89
CA PHE A 132 2.58 7.71 9.47
C PHE A 132 3.88 7.54 8.69
N ILE A 133 3.76 6.95 7.49
CA ILE A 133 4.87 6.84 6.53
C ILE A 133 4.82 8.07 5.63
N TYR A 134 5.91 8.78 5.52
CA TYR A 134 5.97 9.93 4.63
C TYR A 134 6.29 9.51 3.19
N ASN A 135 5.67 10.20 2.22
CA ASN A 135 5.87 9.98 0.79
C ASN A 135 6.52 11.17 0.08
N ASN A 136 6.55 12.32 0.73
CA ASN A 136 7.00 13.57 0.13
C ASN A 136 7.77 14.40 1.16
N THR A 137 9.05 14.62 0.91
CA THR A 137 9.94 15.39 1.77
C THR A 137 9.67 16.90 1.70
N LYS A 138 9.08 17.39 0.60
CA LYS A 138 8.82 18.83 0.38
C LYS A 138 7.52 19.30 1.04
N ASP A 139 6.50 18.45 1.10
CA ASP A 139 5.19 18.77 1.69
C ASP A 139 4.68 17.57 2.49
N THR A 140 5.40 17.24 3.56
CA THR A 140 5.09 16.11 4.43
C THR A 140 3.85 16.43 5.27
N LYS A 141 2.79 15.65 5.03
CA LYS A 141 1.52 15.74 5.76
C LYS A 141 1.11 14.38 6.29
N CYS A 142 0.53 14.36 7.47
CA CYS A 142 -0.12 13.15 7.99
C CYS A 142 -1.30 12.77 7.11
N PRO A 143 -1.34 11.56 6.53
CA PRO A 143 -2.43 11.15 5.64
C PRO A 143 -3.77 10.94 6.38
N PHE A 144 -3.74 10.85 7.70
CA PHE A 144 -4.92 10.59 8.52
C PHE A 144 -5.63 11.87 8.98
N CYS A 145 -4.89 12.90 9.35
CA CYS A 145 -5.48 14.14 9.88
C CYS A 145 -5.12 15.38 9.06
N GLY A 146 -4.33 15.25 8.00
CA GLY A 146 -3.91 16.35 7.12
C GLY A 146 -2.91 17.33 7.74
N THR A 147 -2.50 17.14 9.01
CA THR A 147 -1.57 18.05 9.68
C THR A 147 -0.20 18.01 9.02
N LYS A 148 0.30 19.19 8.67
CA LYS A 148 1.65 19.32 8.12
C LYS A 148 2.70 18.98 9.18
N TYR A 149 3.75 18.28 8.77
CA TYR A 149 4.87 17.99 9.65
C TYR A 149 5.61 19.28 10.01
N ALA A 150 5.82 19.50 11.31
CA ALA A 150 6.32 20.77 11.83
C ALA A 150 7.83 21.00 11.65
N HIS A 151 8.58 19.92 11.36
CA HIS A 151 10.04 19.95 11.31
C HIS A 151 10.55 19.71 9.91
N SER A 152 11.75 20.20 9.61
CA SER A 152 12.49 19.81 8.40
C SER A 152 12.96 18.38 8.56
N ILE A 153 12.80 17.58 7.51
CA ILE A 153 13.32 16.20 7.47
C ILE A 153 14.74 16.28 6.95
N PRO A 154 15.75 15.90 7.74
CA PRO A 154 17.11 15.80 7.24
C PRO A 154 17.20 14.65 6.24
N VAL A 155 17.82 14.89 5.10
CA VAL A 155 18.14 13.87 4.11
C VAL A 155 19.66 13.68 4.16
N LEU A 156 20.10 12.45 4.38
CA LEU A 156 21.50 12.08 4.41
C LEU A 156 21.80 11.23 3.18
N ASP A 157 22.63 11.75 2.30
CA ASP A 157 23.14 11.00 1.17
C ASP A 157 24.53 10.48 1.52
N PHE A 158 24.68 9.16 1.52
CA PHE A 158 25.95 8.51 1.77
C PHE A 158 26.68 8.26 0.47
N TYR A 159 27.98 8.59 0.47
CA TYR A 159 28.86 8.37 -0.67
C TYR A 159 30.09 7.62 -0.20
N TYR A 160 30.56 6.64 -0.97
CA TYR A 160 31.84 6.00 -0.76
C TYR A 160 32.84 6.38 -1.85
N GLN A 161 34.10 6.48 -1.49
CA GLN A 161 35.16 6.77 -2.44
C GLN A 161 35.52 5.52 -3.23
N PHE A 162 35.07 5.43 -4.45
CA PHE A 162 35.33 4.27 -5.35
C PHE A 162 36.76 4.26 -5.90
N LYS A 163 37.31 5.43 -6.21
CA LYS A 163 38.69 5.69 -6.63
C LYS A 163 39.12 7.05 -6.11
N PRO A 164 40.42 7.38 -6.10
CA PRO A 164 40.85 8.72 -5.72
C PRO A 164 40.04 9.79 -6.46
N ASN A 165 39.40 10.70 -5.70
CA ASN A 165 38.52 11.77 -6.18
C ASN A 165 37.25 11.35 -6.95
N VAL A 166 36.85 10.07 -6.89
CA VAL A 166 35.60 9.58 -7.49
C VAL A 166 34.71 9.02 -6.39
N TRP A 167 33.60 9.71 -6.11
CA TRP A 167 32.59 9.33 -5.14
C TRP A 167 31.37 8.71 -5.81
N LYS A 168 30.83 7.64 -5.24
CA LYS A 168 29.59 7.01 -5.70
C LYS A 168 28.58 7.00 -4.56
N PRO A 169 27.28 7.19 -4.85
CA PRO A 169 26.26 7.03 -3.83
C PRO A 169 26.24 5.59 -3.34
N GLU A 170 26.04 5.44 -2.05
CA GLU A 170 25.76 4.15 -1.42
C GLU A 170 24.22 3.90 -1.59
N ASN A 171 23.86 2.84 -2.30
CA ASN A 171 22.46 2.48 -2.59
C ASN A 171 21.85 1.64 -1.47
#